data_6bae6ce990e93854b9964cf151cf5315
#
_entry.id   6bae6ce990e93854b9964cf151cf5315
#
_cell.length_a   1.000
_cell.length_b   1.000
_cell.length_c   1.000
_cell.angle_alpha   90.00
_cell.angle_beta   90.00
_cell.angle_gamma   90.00
#
_symmetry.space_group_name_H-M   'P 1'
#
loop_
_entity.id
_entity.type
_entity.pdbx_description
1 polymer ?
#
loop_
_entity_poly.entity_id
_entity_poly.type
_entity_poly.pdbx_seq_one_letter_code
_entity_poly.pdbx_strand_id
1 'polypeptide(L)'
;MVSKPVIVTSVHCPNSSLACSQLAYFARDSVSRIPGDLLVLGFDCEWAASLTGRRKVAVIQMPSLDGYTAIFRVKSRGSSGSEAGIMPNALKELLENEEIKLAGVGGKADHCRLKTDYDVEGTGAMDVGVLVCKHLGVPVGERSLARLAAR
;
A
#
# COMPACT_ATOMS: atom_id res chain seq x y z
N MET A 1 -3.66 -24.51 -13.69
CA MET A 1 -3.44 -23.04 -13.67
C MET A 1 -1.95 -22.80 -13.45
N VAL A 2 -1.25 -22.19 -14.40
CA VAL A 2 0.15 -21.81 -14.20
C VAL A 2 0.12 -20.48 -13.42
N SER A 3 0.66 -20.48 -12.21
CA SER A 3 0.80 -19.24 -11.43
C SER A 3 1.74 -18.29 -12.17
N LYS A 4 1.29 -17.06 -12.43
CA LYS A 4 2.19 -16.03 -12.97
C LYS A 4 3.31 -15.77 -11.95
N PRO A 5 4.55 -15.53 -12.39
CA PRO A 5 5.63 -15.18 -11.50
C PRO A 5 5.32 -13.84 -10.81
N VAL A 6 5.56 -13.77 -9.51
CA VAL A 6 5.49 -12.51 -8.76
C VAL A 6 6.77 -11.74 -9.01
N ILE A 7 6.66 -10.54 -9.55
CA ILE A 7 7.80 -9.63 -9.78
C ILE A 7 7.86 -8.65 -8.62
N VAL A 8 8.88 -8.76 -7.79
CA VAL A 8 9.11 -7.82 -6.68
C VAL A 8 10.21 -6.85 -7.08
N THR A 9 9.90 -5.58 -7.07
CA THR A 9 10.86 -4.50 -7.35
C THR A 9 11.04 -3.64 -6.11
N SER A 10 12.26 -3.59 -5.58
CA SER A 10 12.59 -2.65 -4.50
C SER A 10 12.91 -1.29 -5.11
N VAL A 11 12.17 -0.27 -4.72
CA VAL A 11 12.27 1.08 -5.26
C VAL A 11 12.94 2.01 -4.26
N HIS A 12 14.06 2.60 -4.66
CA HIS A 12 14.66 3.73 -3.96
C HIS A 12 14.15 5.05 -4.53
N CYS A 13 14.16 6.12 -3.73
CA CYS A 13 13.62 7.43 -4.09
C CYS A 13 13.86 7.94 -5.54
N PRO A 14 15.04 7.75 -6.18
CA PRO A 14 15.26 8.24 -7.53
C PRO A 14 14.39 7.58 -8.61
N ASN A 15 13.93 6.35 -8.36
CA ASN A 15 13.15 5.56 -9.33
C ASN A 15 11.65 5.51 -9.01
N SER A 16 11.18 6.33 -8.07
CA SER A 16 9.78 6.29 -7.61
C SER A 16 8.79 6.64 -8.73
N SER A 17 9.09 7.59 -9.60
CA SER A 17 8.21 7.99 -10.71
C SER A 17 7.97 6.85 -11.69
N LEU A 18 9.01 6.09 -12.06
CA LEU A 18 8.88 4.93 -12.96
C LEU A 18 8.02 3.84 -12.30
N ALA A 19 8.28 3.51 -11.03
CA ALA A 19 7.52 2.50 -10.31
C ALA A 19 6.05 2.90 -10.12
N CYS A 20 5.77 4.18 -9.83
CA CYS A 20 4.41 4.68 -9.72
C CYS A 20 3.68 4.64 -11.07
N SER A 21 4.36 4.98 -12.18
CA SER A 21 3.79 4.86 -13.53
C SER A 21 3.48 3.41 -13.89
N GLN A 22 4.36 2.47 -13.55
CA GLN A 22 4.13 1.04 -13.75
C GLN A 22 2.95 0.53 -12.93
N LEU A 23 2.84 0.92 -11.64
CA LEU A 23 1.70 0.55 -10.81
C LEU A 23 0.38 1.09 -11.37
N ALA A 24 0.35 2.36 -11.79
CA ALA A 24 -0.82 2.96 -12.40
C ALA A 24 -1.20 2.25 -13.72
N TYR A 25 -0.23 1.85 -14.53
CA TYR A 25 -0.46 1.04 -15.71
C TYR A 25 -1.09 -0.31 -15.37
N PHE A 26 -0.52 -1.07 -14.43
CA PHE A 26 -1.05 -2.36 -14.02
C PHE A 26 -2.44 -2.25 -13.37
N ALA A 27 -2.70 -1.18 -12.60
CA ALA A 27 -4.03 -0.94 -12.06
C ALA A 27 -5.07 -0.77 -13.18
N ARG A 28 -4.74 0.01 -14.23
CA ARG A 28 -5.62 0.21 -15.39
C ARG A 28 -5.80 -1.05 -16.24
N ASP A 29 -4.73 -1.81 -16.47
CA ASP A 29 -4.80 -3.08 -17.22
C ASP A 29 -5.67 -4.12 -16.51
N SER A 30 -5.77 -4.04 -15.19
CA SER A 30 -6.57 -4.93 -14.37
C SER A 30 -8.06 -4.58 -14.31
N VAL A 31 -8.49 -3.41 -14.80
CA VAL A 31 -9.89 -2.92 -14.72
C VAL A 31 -10.87 -3.92 -15.30
N SER A 32 -10.58 -4.50 -16.47
CA SER A 32 -11.45 -5.49 -17.13
C SER A 32 -11.66 -6.78 -16.33
N ARG A 33 -10.90 -7.00 -15.26
CA ARG A 33 -10.94 -8.20 -14.42
C ARG A 33 -11.72 -8.01 -13.12
N ILE A 34 -12.09 -6.76 -12.81
CA ILE A 34 -12.79 -6.41 -11.58
C ILE A 34 -14.18 -5.87 -11.94
N PRO A 35 -15.26 -6.42 -11.36
CA PRO A 35 -16.58 -5.88 -11.56
C PRO A 35 -16.66 -4.40 -11.14
N GLY A 36 -17.24 -3.55 -11.98
CA GLY A 36 -17.41 -2.12 -11.72
C GLY A 36 -16.22 -1.25 -12.10
N ASP A 37 -15.31 -1.76 -12.94
CA ASP A 37 -14.18 -1.01 -13.52
C ASP A 37 -13.31 -0.28 -12.49
N LEU A 38 -13.12 -0.89 -11.32
CA LEU A 38 -12.34 -0.32 -10.24
C LEU A 38 -10.82 -0.48 -10.49
N LEU A 39 -10.09 0.62 -10.36
CA LEU A 39 -8.63 0.60 -10.28
C LEU A 39 -8.22 0.19 -8.87
N VAL A 40 -7.60 -0.98 -8.70
CA VAL A 40 -7.22 -1.49 -7.38
C VAL A 40 -5.74 -1.81 -7.32
N LEU A 41 -5.07 -1.32 -6.28
CA LEU A 41 -3.73 -1.74 -5.86
C LEU A 41 -3.78 -2.27 -4.44
N GLY A 42 -3.00 -3.29 -4.15
CA GLY A 42 -2.74 -3.68 -2.78
C GLY A 42 -1.94 -2.59 -2.06
N PHE A 43 -2.07 -2.53 -0.74
CA PHE A 43 -1.44 -1.50 0.06
C PHE A 43 -1.14 -2.00 1.47
N ASP A 44 0.10 -1.80 1.90
CA ASP A 44 0.55 -2.10 3.25
C ASP A 44 1.70 -1.17 3.65
N CYS A 45 1.80 -0.85 4.94
CA CYS A 45 2.84 0.02 5.49
C CYS A 45 3.60 -0.66 6.62
N GLU A 46 4.93 -0.45 6.62
CA GLU A 46 5.81 -0.97 7.67
C GLU A 46 6.61 0.14 8.34
N TRP A 47 6.84 0.00 9.63
CA TRP A 47 7.65 0.89 10.44
C TRP A 47 8.48 0.10 11.46
N ALA A 48 9.63 0.62 11.83
CA ALA A 48 10.48 -0.02 12.83
C ALA A 48 9.82 0.02 14.21
N ALA A 49 9.92 -1.08 14.95
CA ALA A 49 9.63 -1.10 16.39
C ALA A 49 10.57 -0.15 17.13
N SER A 50 10.08 0.53 18.16
CA SER A 50 10.89 1.42 19.00
C SER A 50 10.45 1.35 20.44
N LEU A 51 11.43 1.23 21.33
CA LEU A 51 11.21 1.30 22.77
C LEU A 51 11.05 2.75 23.27
N THR A 52 11.50 3.73 22.50
CA THR A 52 11.57 5.14 22.90
C THR A 52 10.52 6.04 22.25
N GLY A 53 9.59 5.47 21.50
CA GLY A 53 8.51 6.24 20.88
C GLY A 53 8.08 5.74 19.51
N ARG A 54 7.15 6.50 18.91
CA ARG A 54 6.58 6.20 17.60
C ARG A 54 7.59 6.44 16.48
N ARG A 55 7.77 5.47 15.62
CA ARG A 55 8.56 5.60 14.38
C ARG A 55 7.65 5.91 13.20
N LYS A 56 8.17 6.70 12.26
CA LYS A 56 7.50 7.00 10.99
C LYS A 56 7.44 5.75 10.12
N VAL A 57 6.48 5.71 9.19
CA VAL A 57 6.44 4.72 8.11
C VAL A 57 7.77 4.74 7.36
N ALA A 58 8.37 3.57 7.20
CA ALA A 58 9.66 3.40 6.55
C ALA A 58 9.58 2.66 5.21
N VAL A 59 8.57 1.82 5.06
CA VAL A 59 8.35 1.02 3.86
C VAL A 59 6.86 1.07 3.50
N ILE A 60 6.58 1.20 2.20
CA ILE A 60 5.24 1.07 1.63
C ILE A 60 5.31 -0.03 0.58
N GLN A 61 4.39 -0.98 0.65
CA GLN A 61 4.29 -2.11 -0.27
C GLN A 61 3.03 -1.95 -1.10
N MET A 62 3.16 -2.04 -2.41
CA MET A 62 2.05 -1.86 -3.35
C MET A 62 2.05 -2.97 -4.40
N PRO A 63 1.36 -4.09 -4.15
CA PRO A 63 1.14 -5.12 -5.16
C PRO A 63 0.03 -4.74 -6.13
N SER A 64 0.21 -5.06 -7.41
CA SER A 64 -0.85 -5.09 -8.42
C SER A 64 -1.48 -6.48 -8.53
N LEU A 65 -2.66 -6.58 -9.13
CA LEU A 65 -3.33 -7.87 -9.38
C LEU A 65 -2.57 -8.76 -10.37
N ASP A 66 -1.68 -8.20 -11.17
CA ASP A 66 -0.85 -8.94 -12.13
C ASP A 66 0.42 -9.54 -11.52
N GLY A 67 0.64 -9.35 -10.22
CA GLY A 67 1.78 -9.88 -9.50
C GLY A 67 3.01 -8.97 -9.52
N TYR A 68 2.93 -7.75 -10.11
CA TYR A 68 3.96 -6.75 -9.92
C TYR A 68 3.84 -6.17 -8.51
N THR A 69 4.94 -6.08 -7.78
CA THR A 69 4.96 -5.47 -6.45
C THR A 69 6.07 -4.43 -6.37
N ALA A 70 5.71 -3.20 -6.08
CA ALA A 70 6.68 -2.16 -5.75
C ALA A 70 6.83 -2.03 -4.23
N ILE A 71 8.07 -1.98 -3.77
CA ILE A 71 8.44 -1.75 -2.38
C ILE A 71 9.16 -0.41 -2.29
N PHE A 72 8.49 0.59 -1.77
CA PHE A 72 9.04 1.92 -1.59
C PHE A 72 9.69 2.05 -0.21
N ARG A 73 10.98 2.37 -0.18
CA ARG A 73 11.66 2.75 1.06
C ARG A 73 11.57 4.25 1.24
N VAL A 74 10.76 4.68 2.19
CA VAL A 74 10.61 6.08 2.56
C VAL A 74 11.63 6.39 3.65
N LYS A 75 12.60 7.28 3.36
CA LYS A 75 13.63 7.63 4.32
C LYS A 75 13.02 8.42 5.48
N SER A 76 13.14 7.91 6.70
CA SER A 76 12.98 8.74 7.89
C SER A 76 14.27 9.52 8.15
N ARG A 77 14.15 10.74 8.69
CA ARG A 77 15.27 11.58 9.10
C ARG A 77 16.21 10.79 10.02
N GLY A 78 17.42 10.52 9.59
CA GLY A 78 18.49 10.04 10.47
C GLY A 78 18.92 11.13 11.46
N SER A 79 19.57 10.73 12.54
CA SER A 79 20.05 11.61 13.62
C SER A 79 21.07 12.69 13.23
N SER A 80 21.44 12.79 11.95
CA SER A 80 22.39 13.77 11.41
C SER A 80 21.72 14.90 10.59
N GLY A 81 20.56 15.32 10.98
CA GLY A 81 20.15 16.73 10.87
C GLY A 81 19.67 17.29 9.53
N SER A 82 19.77 16.67 8.36
CA SER A 82 19.55 17.41 7.09
C SER A 82 18.65 16.79 6.04
N GLU A 83 18.16 15.57 6.19
CA GLU A 83 17.15 15.05 5.24
C GLU A 83 15.85 14.70 5.97
N ALA A 84 14.88 15.62 5.92
CA ALA A 84 13.50 15.28 6.24
C ALA A 84 13.12 14.06 5.39
N GLY A 85 12.49 13.05 6.00
CA GLY A 85 11.93 11.95 5.24
C GLY A 85 10.97 12.52 4.20
N ILE A 86 11.42 12.54 2.94
CA ILE A 86 10.64 13.12 1.86
C ILE A 86 9.87 11.99 1.21
N MET A 87 8.55 12.09 1.27
CA MET A 87 7.68 11.28 0.43
C MET A 87 7.92 11.72 -1.03
N PRO A 88 8.31 10.82 -1.95
CA PRO A 88 8.42 11.20 -3.36
C PRO A 88 7.08 11.70 -3.90
N ASN A 89 7.08 12.83 -4.62
CA ASN A 89 5.85 13.44 -5.14
C ASN A 89 5.01 12.45 -5.97
N ALA A 90 5.65 11.69 -6.87
CA ALA A 90 4.94 10.70 -7.67
C ALA A 90 4.26 9.61 -6.82
N LEU A 91 4.85 9.23 -5.68
CA LEU A 91 4.23 8.28 -4.76
C LEU A 91 3.10 8.94 -3.98
N LYS A 92 3.26 10.19 -3.54
CA LYS A 92 2.20 10.96 -2.91
C LYS A 92 0.99 11.11 -3.83
N GLU A 93 1.21 11.54 -5.08
CA GLU A 93 0.17 11.65 -6.10
C GLU A 93 -0.56 10.32 -6.37
N LEU A 94 0.18 9.19 -6.40
CA LEU A 94 -0.43 7.87 -6.56
C LEU A 94 -1.32 7.49 -5.36
N LEU A 95 -0.86 7.76 -4.14
CA LEU A 95 -1.58 7.45 -2.90
C LEU A 95 -2.82 8.34 -2.70
N GLU A 96 -2.80 9.56 -3.24
CA GLU A 96 -3.89 10.55 -3.17
C GLU A 96 -4.85 10.45 -4.37
N ASN A 97 -4.59 9.58 -5.34
CA ASN A 97 -5.46 9.43 -6.51
C ASN A 97 -6.77 8.74 -6.14
N GLU A 98 -7.87 9.47 -6.20
CA GLU A 98 -9.21 9.00 -5.83
C GLU A 98 -9.76 7.89 -6.74
N GLU A 99 -9.26 7.80 -7.97
CA GLU A 99 -9.63 6.74 -8.92
C GLU A 99 -9.05 5.38 -8.49
N ILE A 100 -7.96 5.37 -7.73
CA ILE A 100 -7.27 4.14 -7.31
C ILE A 100 -7.72 3.75 -5.90
N LYS A 101 -8.25 2.53 -5.75
CA LYS A 101 -8.58 1.96 -4.45
C LYS A 101 -7.36 1.23 -3.89
N LEU A 102 -6.96 1.61 -2.69
CA LEU A 102 -5.83 1.02 -1.97
C LEU A 102 -6.35 -0.05 -1.01
N ALA A 103 -6.18 -1.31 -1.38
CA ALA A 103 -6.75 -2.47 -0.71
C ALA A 103 -5.74 -3.12 0.24
N GLY A 104 -6.05 -3.17 1.53
CA GLY A 104 -5.21 -3.79 2.55
C GLY A 104 -6.00 -4.27 3.76
N VAL A 105 -5.36 -4.98 4.66
CA VAL A 105 -5.95 -5.32 5.96
C VAL A 105 -5.49 -4.30 7.00
N GLY A 106 -6.44 -3.59 7.60
CA GLY A 106 -6.12 -2.48 8.51
C GLY A 106 -5.72 -1.18 7.81
N GLY A 107 -5.90 -1.07 6.49
CA GLY A 107 -5.45 0.05 5.65
C GLY A 107 -5.85 1.44 6.14
N LYS A 108 -6.95 1.58 6.90
CA LYS A 108 -7.29 2.86 7.54
C LYS A 108 -6.22 3.33 8.54
N ALA A 109 -5.66 2.41 9.32
CA ALA A 109 -4.62 2.76 10.29
C ALA A 109 -3.34 3.18 9.57
N ASP A 110 -2.99 2.52 8.47
CA ASP A 110 -1.85 2.85 7.63
C ASP A 110 -2.00 4.24 6.99
N HIS A 111 -3.19 4.55 6.45
CA HIS A 111 -3.49 5.88 5.92
C HIS A 111 -3.41 6.97 6.99
N CYS A 112 -3.97 6.74 8.19
CA CYS A 112 -3.83 7.69 9.29
C CYS A 112 -2.36 7.95 9.65
N ARG A 113 -1.51 6.91 9.56
CA ARG A 113 -0.07 7.07 9.75
C ARG A 113 0.58 7.88 8.65
N LEU A 114 0.27 7.59 7.38
CA LEU A 114 0.82 8.34 6.25
C LEU A 114 0.42 9.82 6.32
N LYS A 115 -0.83 10.13 6.67
CA LYS A 115 -1.27 11.50 6.90
C LYS A 115 -0.44 12.17 7.99
N THR A 116 -0.27 11.51 9.14
CA THR A 116 0.50 12.07 10.26
C THR A 116 1.99 12.21 9.95
N ASP A 117 2.58 11.29 9.19
CA ASP A 117 4.02 11.22 8.97
C ASP A 117 4.50 12.06 7.78
N TYR A 118 3.67 12.16 6.73
CA TYR A 118 4.05 12.69 5.43
C TYR A 118 3.00 13.61 4.80
N ASP A 119 1.93 13.93 5.53
CA ASP A 119 0.82 14.74 5.03
C ASP A 119 0.22 14.20 3.72
N VAL A 120 -0.03 12.89 3.68
CA VAL A 120 -0.67 12.20 2.55
C VAL A 120 -2.16 12.06 2.82
N GLU A 121 -2.98 12.65 1.98
CA GLU A 121 -4.45 12.61 2.04
C GLU A 121 -5.01 11.44 1.21
N GLY A 122 -4.86 10.21 1.72
CA GLY A 122 -5.40 9.03 1.01
C GLY A 122 -6.91 8.89 1.19
N THR A 123 -7.66 8.95 0.10
CA THR A 123 -9.14 8.80 0.10
C THR A 123 -9.60 7.40 -0.30
N GLY A 124 -8.75 6.62 -0.94
CA GLY A 124 -9.05 5.32 -1.56
C GLY A 124 -8.94 4.09 -0.67
N ALA A 125 -8.75 4.21 0.66
CA ALA A 125 -8.49 3.06 1.53
C ALA A 125 -9.67 2.08 1.62
N MET A 126 -9.41 0.82 1.25
CA MET A 126 -10.36 -0.28 1.33
C MET A 126 -9.82 -1.36 2.29
N ASP A 127 -10.55 -1.61 3.39
CA ASP A 127 -10.19 -2.69 4.31
C ASP A 127 -10.76 -4.03 3.80
N VAL A 128 -9.89 -4.77 3.11
CA VAL A 128 -10.23 -6.09 2.55
C VAL A 128 -10.58 -7.09 3.65
N GLY A 129 -9.93 -6.98 4.82
CA GLY A 129 -10.23 -7.85 5.95
C GLY A 129 -11.69 -7.70 6.42
N VAL A 130 -12.18 -6.47 6.49
CA VAL A 130 -13.59 -6.20 6.84
C VAL A 130 -14.54 -6.72 5.76
N LEU A 131 -14.23 -6.49 4.49
CA LEU A 131 -15.07 -6.94 3.38
C LEU A 131 -15.18 -8.46 3.32
N VAL A 132 -14.06 -9.17 3.46
CA VAL A 132 -14.03 -10.64 3.45
C VAL A 132 -14.76 -11.21 4.68
N CYS A 133 -14.54 -10.67 5.87
CA CYS A 133 -15.27 -11.09 7.06
C CYS A 133 -16.78 -10.92 6.89
N LYS A 134 -17.22 -9.79 6.32
CA LYS A 134 -18.64 -9.55 6.03
C LYS A 134 -19.19 -10.56 5.02
N HIS A 135 -18.44 -10.85 3.96
CA HIS A 135 -18.84 -11.81 2.92
C HIS A 135 -18.94 -13.25 3.47
N LEU A 136 -17.98 -13.65 4.31
CA LEU A 136 -17.94 -14.98 4.91
C LEU A 136 -18.83 -15.12 6.17
N GLY A 137 -19.42 -14.03 6.64
CA GLY A 137 -20.21 -14.06 7.88
C GLY A 137 -19.40 -14.32 9.15
N VAL A 138 -18.10 -13.97 9.16
CA VAL A 138 -17.19 -14.20 10.30
C VAL A 138 -16.93 -12.91 11.08
N PRO A 139 -16.58 -13.01 12.39
CA PRO A 139 -16.27 -11.83 13.19
C PRO A 139 -15.10 -11.02 12.64
N VAL A 140 -15.20 -9.68 12.67
CA VAL A 140 -14.14 -8.78 12.20
C VAL A 140 -12.83 -8.96 12.96
N GLY A 141 -12.83 -9.51 14.16
CA GLY A 141 -11.63 -9.89 14.92
C GLY A 141 -10.76 -10.96 14.24
N GLU A 142 -11.30 -11.70 13.26
CA GLU A 142 -10.60 -12.75 12.50
C GLU A 142 -9.99 -12.24 11.18
N ARG A 143 -9.95 -10.93 10.96
CA ARG A 143 -9.57 -10.30 9.70
C ARG A 143 -8.08 -10.32 9.33
N SER A 144 -7.22 -11.00 10.09
CA SER A 144 -5.79 -11.10 9.69
C SER A 144 -5.64 -11.86 8.37
N LEU A 145 -4.70 -11.43 7.52
CA LEU A 145 -4.45 -12.07 6.21
C LEU A 145 -4.21 -13.57 6.35
N ALA A 146 -3.44 -13.99 7.36
CA ALA A 146 -3.14 -15.40 7.60
C ALA A 146 -4.40 -16.22 7.90
N ARG A 147 -5.34 -15.68 8.68
CA ARG A 147 -6.60 -16.36 8.99
C ARG A 147 -7.57 -16.38 7.81
N LEU A 148 -7.59 -15.31 7.02
CA LEU A 148 -8.45 -15.23 5.83
C LEU A 148 -7.96 -16.14 4.70
N ALA A 149 -6.64 -16.27 4.53
CA ALA A 149 -6.04 -17.13 3.52
C ALA A 149 -6.14 -18.64 3.85
N ALA A 150 -6.37 -19.00 5.10
CA ALA A 150 -6.54 -20.39 5.56
C ALA A 150 -7.97 -20.94 5.39
N ARG A 151 -8.92 -20.14 4.93
CA ARG A 151 -10.34 -20.50 4.67
C ARG A 151 -10.63 -20.73 3.21
#